data_8aa85b04f8e639ee2fbcb4eb03524b20
#
_entry.id   8aa85b04f8e639ee2fbcb4eb03524b20
#
_cell.length_a   1.000
_cell.length_b   1.000
_cell.length_c   1.000
_cell.angle_alpha   90.00
_cell.angle_beta   90.00
_cell.angle_gamma   90.00
#
_symmetry.space_group_name_H-M   'P 1'
#
loop_
_entity.id
_entity.type
_entity.pdbx_description
1 polymer ?
#
loop_
_entity_poly.entity_id
_entity_poly.type
_entity_poly.pdbx_seq_one_letter_code
_entity_poly.pdbx_strand_id
1 'polypeptide(L)'
;EIAAQTNYLSRFGRNVDAVIEIGGESAKITYLHPVVDQRVNRICAGGTGAFLDHMAKLLGTDTMGLNDLAGRGTKVYPVASRCGVFAKTDIQGLLNEGAEKADAALSLFHAVVAQVVSGLTHGRPIEGRVAFLGGPLTFLPILRKCFAEELSLDGDHAVLLPESEYYLAFGAAVSAEKSEPANLKNVKLHMEKERADSI
;
A
#
# COMPACT_ATOMS: atom_id res chain seq x y z
N GLU A 1 15.88 -2.36 0.27
CA GLU A 1 14.59 -1.71 0.36
C GLU A 1 14.51 -0.79 1.58
N ILE A 2 14.72 -1.30 2.82
CA ILE A 2 14.73 -0.49 4.06
C ILE A 2 15.73 0.68 3.97
N ALA A 3 16.96 0.43 3.48
CA ALA A 3 17.96 1.48 3.31
C ALA A 3 17.50 2.59 2.35
N ALA A 4 16.87 2.23 1.24
CA ALA A 4 16.32 3.22 0.30
C ALA A 4 15.19 4.03 0.94
N GLN A 5 14.28 3.36 1.66
CA GLN A 5 13.22 4.05 2.41
C GLN A 5 13.80 5.01 3.44
N THR A 6 14.78 4.58 4.23
CA THR A 6 15.45 5.43 5.23
C THR A 6 16.15 6.64 4.59
N ASN A 7 16.83 6.45 3.45
CA ASN A 7 17.49 7.55 2.74
C ASN A 7 16.47 8.56 2.17
N TYR A 8 15.35 8.07 1.62
CA TYR A 8 14.27 8.96 1.18
C TYR A 8 13.70 9.76 2.36
N LEU A 9 13.39 9.09 3.46
CA LEU A 9 12.83 9.73 4.67
C LEU A 9 13.79 10.73 5.28
N SER A 10 15.11 10.48 5.26
CA SER A 10 16.09 11.43 5.77
C SER A 10 16.07 12.77 5.04
N ARG A 11 15.63 12.76 3.79
CA ARG A 11 15.56 13.97 2.95
C ARG A 11 14.18 14.65 3.04
N PHE A 12 13.11 13.88 3.02
CA PHE A 12 11.74 14.40 2.89
C PHE A 12 10.85 14.14 4.11
N GLY A 13 11.16 13.16 4.93
CA GLY A 13 10.31 12.64 5.99
C GLY A 13 10.79 12.92 7.40
N ARG A 14 11.33 14.10 7.68
CA ARG A 14 11.74 14.46 9.04
C ARG A 14 10.56 14.37 10.01
N ASN A 15 10.80 13.70 11.14
CA ASN A 15 9.81 13.48 12.20
C ASN A 15 8.64 12.55 11.78
N VAL A 16 8.91 11.53 10.99
CA VAL A 16 7.98 10.43 10.72
C VAL A 16 8.27 9.29 11.69
N ASP A 17 7.23 8.74 12.30
CA ASP A 17 7.32 7.65 13.29
C ASP A 17 7.03 6.29 12.66
N ALA A 18 6.15 6.26 11.68
CA ALA A 18 5.80 5.05 10.95
C ALA A 18 5.53 5.35 9.47
N VAL A 19 5.64 4.32 8.66
CA VAL A 19 5.36 4.36 7.22
C VAL A 19 4.35 3.27 6.89
N ILE A 20 3.32 3.62 6.14
CA ILE A 20 2.43 2.68 5.46
C ILE A 20 2.72 2.78 3.97
N GLU A 21 3.04 1.66 3.35
CA GLU A 21 3.30 1.56 1.93
C GLU A 21 2.35 0.57 1.27
N ILE A 22 1.73 0.99 0.18
CA ILE A 22 1.03 0.08 -0.73
C ILE A 22 1.69 0.17 -2.10
N GLY A 23 2.32 -0.93 -2.48
CA GLY A 23 2.87 -1.14 -3.82
C GLY A 23 1.89 -1.86 -4.73
N GLY A 24 2.36 -2.19 -5.95
CA GLY A 24 1.59 -2.98 -6.91
C GLY A 24 1.21 -4.36 -6.39
N GLU A 25 2.16 -5.05 -5.73
CA GLU A 25 2.00 -6.45 -5.28
C GLU A 25 2.29 -6.66 -3.79
N SER A 26 2.61 -5.63 -3.04
CA SER A 26 2.91 -5.72 -1.62
C SER A 26 2.30 -4.58 -0.82
N ALA A 27 2.00 -4.86 0.45
CA ALA A 27 1.69 -3.84 1.45
C ALA A 27 2.69 -3.98 2.60
N LYS A 28 3.12 -2.86 3.16
CA LYS A 28 4.13 -2.82 4.22
C LYS A 28 3.79 -1.79 5.28
N ILE A 29 4.18 -2.09 6.51
CA ILE A 29 4.22 -1.14 7.61
C ILE A 29 5.66 -1.13 8.14
N THR A 30 6.26 0.03 8.24
CA THR A 30 7.59 0.22 8.82
C THR A 30 7.47 1.12 10.04
N TYR A 31 7.78 0.62 11.20
CA TYR A 31 7.98 1.41 12.40
C TYR A 31 9.43 1.91 12.41
N LEU A 32 9.63 3.19 12.67
CA LEU A 32 10.96 3.79 12.64
C LEU A 32 11.59 3.88 14.04
N HIS A 33 10.78 3.79 15.09
CA HIS A 33 11.21 3.92 16.47
C HIS A 33 10.64 2.80 17.36
N PRO A 34 11.37 2.39 18.43
CA PRO A 34 12.76 2.73 18.79
C PRO A 34 13.79 2.04 17.88
N VAL A 35 13.40 0.99 17.18
CA VAL A 35 14.20 0.23 16.21
C VAL A 35 13.36 0.06 14.95
N VAL A 36 14.00 0.15 13.80
CA VAL A 36 13.32 -0.05 12.51
C VAL A 36 12.78 -1.48 12.44
N ASP A 37 11.45 -1.61 12.38
CA ASP A 37 10.72 -2.87 12.24
C ASP A 37 9.83 -2.79 11.00
N GLN A 38 10.18 -3.52 9.95
CA GLN A 38 9.39 -3.57 8.72
C GLN A 38 8.63 -4.89 8.61
N ARG A 39 7.34 -4.78 8.45
CA ARG A 39 6.41 -5.89 8.26
C ARG A 39 5.81 -5.84 6.87
N VAL A 40 5.83 -6.97 6.19
CA VAL A 40 5.46 -7.07 4.77
C VAL A 40 4.41 -8.16 4.58
N ASN A 41 3.32 -7.84 3.92
CA ASN A 41 2.40 -8.83 3.42
C ASN A 41 2.91 -9.36 2.06
N ARG A 42 3.38 -10.61 2.05
CA ARG A 42 3.88 -11.29 0.84
C ARG A 42 2.98 -12.45 0.39
N ILE A 43 1.98 -12.80 1.17
CA ILE A 43 1.21 -14.03 0.97
C ILE A 43 -0.14 -13.74 0.31
N CYS A 44 -0.70 -12.57 0.53
CA CYS A 44 -2.03 -12.21 0.05
C CYS A 44 -1.98 -10.94 -0.80
N ALA A 45 -2.51 -11.03 -2.03
CA ALA A 45 -2.65 -9.87 -2.91
C ALA A 45 -3.70 -8.84 -2.39
N GLY A 46 -4.57 -9.25 -1.47
CA GLY A 46 -5.51 -8.32 -0.83
C GLY A 46 -4.77 -7.17 -0.16
N GLY A 47 -5.25 -5.96 -0.36
CA GLY A 47 -4.59 -4.75 0.14
C GLY A 47 -3.43 -4.24 -0.72
N THR A 48 -3.30 -4.69 -1.97
CA THR A 48 -2.26 -4.25 -2.92
C THR A 48 -2.86 -3.51 -4.11
N GLY A 49 -2.02 -2.81 -4.88
CA GLY A 49 -2.46 -2.12 -6.10
C GLY A 49 -3.11 -3.06 -7.11
N ALA A 50 -2.52 -4.23 -7.33
CA ALA A 50 -3.07 -5.24 -8.25
C ALA A 50 -4.48 -5.72 -7.81
N PHE A 51 -4.72 -5.82 -6.52
CA PHE A 51 -6.06 -6.13 -6.00
C PHE A 51 -7.04 -4.99 -6.27
N LEU A 52 -6.63 -3.74 -6.06
CA LEU A 52 -7.44 -2.56 -6.35
C LEU A 52 -7.79 -2.47 -7.84
N ASP A 53 -6.85 -2.72 -8.75
CA ASP A 53 -7.07 -2.78 -10.19
C ASP A 53 -8.09 -3.87 -10.58
N HIS A 54 -7.99 -5.03 -9.93
CA HIS A 54 -8.93 -6.12 -10.17
C HIS A 54 -10.35 -5.76 -9.72
N MET A 55 -10.47 -5.11 -8.56
CA MET A 55 -11.76 -4.68 -8.02
C MET A 55 -12.36 -3.49 -8.79
N ALA A 56 -11.53 -2.59 -9.31
CA ALA A 56 -11.97 -1.53 -10.21
C ALA A 56 -12.64 -2.09 -11.46
N LYS A 57 -12.02 -3.10 -12.09
CA LYS A 57 -12.61 -3.81 -13.24
C LYS A 57 -13.94 -4.49 -12.89
N LEU A 58 -14.07 -5.08 -11.70
CA LEU A 58 -15.33 -5.66 -11.23
C LEU A 58 -16.45 -4.62 -11.14
N LEU A 59 -16.13 -3.40 -10.69
CA LEU A 59 -17.05 -2.26 -10.61
C LEU A 59 -17.28 -1.56 -11.97
N GLY A 60 -16.59 -1.99 -13.04
CA GLY A 60 -16.70 -1.45 -14.39
C GLY A 60 -15.99 -0.11 -14.57
N THR A 61 -14.87 0.07 -13.90
CA THR A 61 -14.05 1.29 -13.93
C THR A 61 -12.55 0.95 -13.88
N ASP A 62 -11.70 1.97 -13.89
CA ASP A 62 -10.27 1.89 -13.58
C ASP A 62 -9.99 2.25 -12.11
N THR A 63 -8.73 2.23 -11.73
CA THR A 63 -8.33 2.48 -10.34
C THR A 63 -8.60 3.93 -9.90
N MET A 64 -8.48 4.89 -10.80
CA MET A 64 -8.84 6.28 -10.51
C MET A 64 -10.35 6.44 -10.36
N GLY A 65 -11.12 5.85 -11.26
CA GLY A 65 -12.58 5.82 -11.17
C GLY A 65 -13.09 5.05 -9.93
N LEU A 66 -12.35 4.04 -9.44
CA LEU A 66 -12.64 3.39 -8.16
C LEU A 66 -12.52 4.39 -6.99
N ASN A 67 -11.47 5.23 -6.99
CA ASN A 67 -11.32 6.29 -6.00
C ASN A 67 -12.47 7.30 -6.07
N ASP A 68 -12.86 7.70 -7.28
CA ASP A 68 -13.96 8.66 -7.48
C ASP A 68 -15.32 8.07 -7.06
N LEU A 69 -15.54 6.78 -7.29
CA LEU A 69 -16.71 6.07 -6.77
C LEU A 69 -16.70 6.08 -5.25
N ALA A 70 -15.61 5.66 -4.62
CA ALA A 70 -15.49 5.62 -3.16
C ALA A 70 -15.72 7.01 -2.53
N GLY A 71 -15.25 8.08 -3.19
CA GLY A 71 -15.46 9.47 -2.72
C GLY A 71 -16.91 9.92 -2.70
N ARG A 72 -17.79 9.24 -3.44
CA ARG A 72 -19.25 9.49 -3.47
C ARG A 72 -20.04 8.55 -2.57
N GLY A 73 -19.38 7.52 -2.03
CA GLY A 73 -20.03 6.58 -1.12
C GLY A 73 -20.45 7.26 0.19
N THR A 74 -21.60 6.85 0.68
CA THR A 74 -22.21 7.38 1.92
C THR A 74 -22.43 6.29 2.96
N LYS A 75 -22.36 5.02 2.55
CA LYS A 75 -22.64 3.86 3.39
C LYS A 75 -21.50 2.86 3.29
N VAL A 76 -21.06 2.35 4.43
CA VAL A 76 -20.06 1.29 4.52
C VAL A 76 -20.76 -0.02 4.90
N TYR A 77 -20.61 -1.03 4.07
CA TYR A 77 -21.10 -2.39 4.32
C TYR A 77 -19.98 -3.25 4.90
N PRO A 78 -20.31 -4.26 5.68
CA PRO A 78 -19.33 -5.24 6.12
C PRO A 78 -18.80 -6.04 4.93
N VAL A 79 -17.50 -5.96 4.69
CA VAL A 79 -16.79 -6.71 3.64
C VAL A 79 -15.61 -7.44 4.29
N ALA A 80 -15.36 -8.68 3.88
CA ALA A 80 -14.27 -9.48 4.42
C ALA A 80 -12.92 -8.80 4.24
N SER A 81 -12.20 -8.61 5.33
CA SER A 81 -10.91 -7.92 5.39
C SER A 81 -9.71 -8.86 5.58
N ARG A 82 -9.90 -10.18 5.53
CA ARG A 82 -8.83 -11.17 5.72
C ARG A 82 -8.36 -11.83 4.43
N CYS A 83 -9.18 -11.79 3.39
CA CYS A 83 -8.89 -12.46 2.12
C CYS A 83 -9.52 -11.71 0.95
N GLY A 84 -8.72 -11.33 -0.04
CA GLY A 84 -9.20 -10.63 -1.23
C GLY A 84 -10.24 -11.43 -2.05
N VAL A 85 -10.21 -12.77 -1.98
CA VAL A 85 -11.22 -13.61 -2.66
C VAL A 85 -12.60 -13.44 -1.99
N PHE A 86 -12.65 -13.46 -0.67
CA PHE A 86 -13.91 -13.23 0.04
C PHE A 86 -14.39 -11.79 -0.11
N ALA A 87 -13.48 -10.81 -0.02
CA ALA A 87 -13.84 -9.42 -0.29
C ALA A 87 -14.48 -9.23 -1.67
N LYS A 88 -13.94 -9.88 -2.71
CA LYS A 88 -14.52 -9.87 -4.05
C LYS A 88 -15.92 -10.48 -4.06
N THR A 89 -16.11 -11.62 -3.39
CA THR A 89 -17.42 -12.29 -3.32
C THR A 89 -18.46 -11.43 -2.62
N ASP A 90 -18.07 -10.79 -1.51
CA ASP A 90 -18.96 -9.90 -0.77
C ASP A 90 -19.36 -8.68 -1.60
N ILE A 91 -18.41 -8.04 -2.29
CA ILE A 91 -18.71 -6.92 -3.20
C ILE A 91 -19.66 -7.35 -4.31
N GLN A 92 -19.47 -8.54 -4.91
CA GLN A 92 -20.40 -9.06 -5.91
C GLN A 92 -21.80 -9.30 -5.32
N GLY A 93 -21.87 -9.83 -4.11
CA GLY A 93 -23.14 -10.03 -3.38
C GLY A 93 -23.86 -8.69 -3.17
N LEU A 94 -23.17 -7.69 -2.67
CA LEU A 94 -23.73 -6.35 -2.47
C LEU A 94 -24.27 -5.74 -3.76
N LEU A 95 -23.55 -5.86 -4.87
CA LEU A 95 -24.01 -5.35 -6.17
C LEU A 95 -25.24 -6.11 -6.68
N ASN A 96 -25.32 -7.42 -6.47
CA ASN A 96 -26.48 -8.24 -6.84
C ASN A 96 -27.71 -7.90 -5.99
N GLU A 97 -27.53 -7.47 -4.76
CA GLU A 97 -28.57 -7.00 -3.84
C GLU A 97 -28.99 -5.55 -4.12
N GLY A 98 -28.36 -4.89 -5.11
CA GLY A 98 -28.70 -3.53 -5.53
C GLY A 98 -27.99 -2.40 -4.75
N ALA A 99 -26.89 -2.72 -4.07
CA ALA A 99 -26.07 -1.67 -3.45
C ALA A 99 -25.47 -0.73 -4.52
N GLU A 100 -25.40 0.54 -4.20
CA GLU A 100 -24.76 1.51 -5.05
C GLU A 100 -23.26 1.22 -5.22
N LYS A 101 -22.76 1.34 -6.45
CA LYS A 101 -21.33 1.12 -6.74
C LYS A 101 -20.41 2.02 -5.90
N ALA A 102 -20.86 3.22 -5.57
CA ALA A 102 -20.14 4.17 -4.72
C ALA A 102 -19.94 3.60 -3.30
N ASP A 103 -21.01 3.07 -2.71
CA ASP A 103 -20.97 2.47 -1.38
C ASP A 103 -20.14 1.18 -1.36
N ALA A 104 -20.25 0.36 -2.43
CA ALA A 104 -19.43 -0.84 -2.59
C ALA A 104 -17.92 -0.48 -2.69
N ALA A 105 -17.56 0.57 -3.43
CA ALA A 105 -16.18 1.04 -3.55
C ALA A 105 -15.64 1.58 -2.23
N LEU A 106 -16.44 2.35 -1.50
CA LEU A 106 -16.05 2.86 -0.17
C LEU A 106 -15.89 1.70 0.82
N SER A 107 -16.80 0.74 0.83
CA SER A 107 -16.72 -0.47 1.68
C SER A 107 -15.49 -1.30 1.39
N LEU A 108 -15.12 -1.43 0.10
CA LEU A 108 -13.89 -2.07 -0.33
C LEU A 108 -12.65 -1.37 0.24
N PHE A 109 -12.59 -0.03 0.20
CA PHE A 109 -11.46 0.71 0.74
C PHE A 109 -11.31 0.50 2.26
N HIS A 110 -12.41 0.52 3.01
CA HIS A 110 -12.38 0.18 4.43
C HIS A 110 -11.91 -1.26 4.68
N ALA A 111 -12.34 -2.23 3.87
CA ALA A 111 -11.88 -3.61 3.99
C ALA A 111 -10.38 -3.75 3.69
N VAL A 112 -9.86 -3.05 2.67
CA VAL A 112 -8.42 -3.00 2.34
C VAL A 112 -7.62 -2.41 3.50
N VAL A 113 -8.07 -1.30 4.06
CA VAL A 113 -7.42 -0.66 5.21
C VAL A 113 -7.39 -1.60 6.41
N ALA A 114 -8.53 -2.17 6.78
CA ALA A 114 -8.62 -3.12 7.89
C ALA A 114 -7.72 -4.34 7.68
N GLN A 115 -7.61 -4.84 6.44
CA GLN A 115 -6.73 -5.96 6.11
C GLN A 115 -5.26 -5.60 6.28
N VAL A 116 -4.82 -4.44 5.78
CA VAL A 116 -3.43 -4.00 5.88
C VAL A 116 -3.06 -3.72 7.34
N VAL A 117 -3.90 -2.98 8.06
CA VAL A 117 -3.65 -2.62 9.45
C VAL A 117 -3.64 -3.89 10.31
N SER A 118 -4.72 -4.68 10.33
CA SER A 118 -4.80 -5.87 11.19
C SER A 118 -3.77 -6.94 10.82
N GLY A 119 -3.51 -7.12 9.52
CA GLY A 119 -2.59 -8.14 9.02
C GLY A 119 -1.12 -7.86 9.29
N LEU A 120 -0.72 -6.59 9.40
CA LEU A 120 0.68 -6.20 9.53
C LEU A 120 1.04 -5.66 10.93
N THR A 121 0.10 -5.07 11.65
CA THR A 121 0.41 -4.54 12.98
C THR A 121 0.60 -5.63 14.03
N HIS A 122 -0.09 -6.76 13.89
CA HIS A 122 -0.14 -7.83 14.88
C HIS A 122 -0.40 -7.29 16.30
N GLY A 123 -1.30 -6.29 16.41
CA GLY A 123 -1.66 -5.65 17.67
C GLY A 123 -0.72 -4.54 18.15
N ARG A 124 0.38 -4.26 17.45
CA ARG A 124 1.22 -3.09 17.75
C ARG A 124 0.53 -1.83 17.20
N PRO A 125 0.24 -0.82 18.02
CA PRO A 125 -0.39 0.41 17.54
C PRO A 125 0.54 1.16 16.59
N ILE A 126 -0.08 1.90 15.65
CA ILE A 126 0.61 2.86 14.78
C ILE A 126 0.31 4.23 15.38
N GLU A 127 1.33 4.88 15.90
CA GLU A 127 1.21 6.16 16.61
C GLU A 127 2.15 7.19 16.01
N GLY A 128 1.90 8.47 16.28
CA GLY A 128 2.71 9.58 15.81
C GLY A 128 2.43 9.94 14.36
N ARG A 129 3.45 10.47 13.68
CA ARG A 129 3.34 10.91 12.29
C ARG A 129 3.57 9.74 11.33
N VAL A 130 2.58 9.46 10.51
CA VAL A 130 2.56 8.34 9.58
C VAL A 130 2.72 8.86 8.15
N ALA A 131 3.79 8.43 7.47
CA ALA A 131 3.96 8.71 6.06
C ALA A 131 3.29 7.65 5.19
N PHE A 132 2.58 8.10 4.16
CA PHE A 132 1.98 7.25 3.14
C PHE A 132 2.85 7.20 1.90
N LEU A 133 3.28 5.99 1.50
CA LEU A 133 4.17 5.77 0.36
C LEU A 133 3.57 4.77 -0.64
N GLY A 134 4.09 4.81 -1.87
CA GLY A 134 3.67 3.94 -2.96
C GLY A 134 2.52 4.50 -3.80
N GLY A 135 2.40 4.00 -5.03
CA GLY A 135 1.46 4.52 -6.03
C GLY A 135 0.00 4.57 -5.55
N PRO A 136 -0.59 3.47 -5.04
CA PRO A 136 -1.96 3.52 -4.54
C PRO A 136 -2.20 4.60 -3.49
N LEU A 137 -1.31 4.80 -2.53
CA LEU A 137 -1.48 5.83 -1.51
C LEU A 137 -1.14 7.23 -2.01
N THR A 138 -0.37 7.36 -3.09
CA THR A 138 -0.14 8.65 -3.74
C THR A 138 -1.35 9.11 -4.55
N PHE A 139 -1.91 8.21 -5.38
CA PHE A 139 -2.92 8.56 -6.37
C PHE A 139 -4.36 8.39 -5.90
N LEU A 140 -4.62 7.67 -4.80
CA LEU A 140 -5.97 7.40 -4.29
C LEU A 140 -6.21 8.14 -2.95
N PRO A 141 -6.58 9.43 -2.99
CA PRO A 141 -6.76 10.24 -1.78
C PRO A 141 -7.85 9.71 -0.85
N ILE A 142 -8.90 9.08 -1.38
CA ILE A 142 -9.97 8.49 -0.55
C ILE A 142 -9.45 7.28 0.21
N LEU A 143 -8.59 6.45 -0.41
CA LEU A 143 -7.94 5.34 0.29
C LEU A 143 -7.06 5.84 1.45
N ARG A 144 -6.25 6.91 1.23
CA ARG A 144 -5.49 7.54 2.33
C ARG A 144 -6.39 8.05 3.44
N LYS A 145 -7.51 8.68 3.07
CA LYS A 145 -8.50 9.16 4.04
C LYS A 145 -9.03 8.02 4.90
N CYS A 146 -9.38 6.87 4.29
CA CYS A 146 -9.81 5.70 5.05
C CYS A 146 -8.72 5.19 6.02
N PHE A 147 -7.43 5.24 5.62
CA PHE A 147 -6.32 4.93 6.55
C PHE A 147 -6.23 5.93 7.70
N ALA A 148 -6.34 7.21 7.42
CA ALA A 148 -6.29 8.25 8.45
C ALA A 148 -7.46 8.10 9.45
N GLU A 149 -8.64 7.80 8.97
CA GLU A 149 -9.83 7.54 9.80
C GLU A 149 -9.65 6.29 10.69
N GLU A 150 -9.22 5.16 10.10
CA GLU A 150 -9.00 3.90 10.83
C GLU A 150 -7.95 4.05 11.94
N LEU A 151 -6.89 4.82 11.66
CA LEU A 151 -5.81 5.05 12.60
C LEU A 151 -6.01 6.28 13.49
N SER A 152 -7.15 6.97 13.35
CA SER A 152 -7.46 8.21 14.08
C SER A 152 -6.36 9.28 13.94
N LEU A 153 -5.78 9.41 12.74
CA LEU A 153 -4.76 10.40 12.42
C LEU A 153 -5.43 11.72 12.00
N ASP A 154 -4.98 12.81 12.58
CA ASP A 154 -5.34 14.15 12.10
C ASP A 154 -4.45 14.60 10.92
N GLY A 155 -4.71 15.81 10.39
CA GLY A 155 -4.01 16.32 9.22
C GLY A 155 -2.49 16.50 9.40
N ASP A 156 -2.01 16.69 10.62
CA ASP A 156 -0.59 16.83 10.91
C ASP A 156 0.12 15.48 11.07
N HIS A 157 -0.65 14.44 11.41
CA HIS A 157 -0.14 13.09 11.60
C HIS A 157 -0.25 12.22 10.34
N ALA A 158 -1.13 12.53 9.41
CA ALA A 158 -1.28 11.82 8.13
C ALA A 158 -0.48 12.52 7.03
N VAL A 159 0.73 12.05 6.73
CA VAL A 159 1.70 12.78 5.89
C VAL A 159 1.83 12.13 4.51
N LEU A 160 1.58 12.90 3.44
CA LEU A 160 1.98 12.56 2.08
C LEU A 160 3.27 13.31 1.74
N LEU A 161 4.33 12.57 1.43
CA LEU A 161 5.63 13.15 1.09
C LEU A 161 5.75 13.37 -0.43
N PRO A 162 6.58 14.34 -0.89
CA PRO A 162 6.83 14.55 -2.31
C PRO A 162 7.35 13.29 -3.00
N GLU A 163 6.89 13.01 -4.23
CA GLU A 163 7.37 11.91 -5.07
C GLU A 163 7.30 10.53 -4.34
N SER A 164 6.28 10.35 -3.49
CA SER A 164 6.16 9.19 -2.61
C SER A 164 5.96 7.87 -3.36
N GLU A 165 5.50 7.89 -4.61
CA GLU A 165 5.43 6.74 -5.51
C GLU A 165 6.81 6.28 -5.98
N TYR A 166 7.80 7.18 -6.03
CA TYR A 166 9.17 6.90 -6.46
C TYR A 166 10.16 6.77 -5.30
N TYR A 167 9.68 6.68 -4.06
CA TYR A 167 10.53 6.73 -2.87
C TYR A 167 11.69 5.73 -2.89
N LEU A 168 11.49 4.53 -3.46
CA LEU A 168 12.55 3.51 -3.58
C LEU A 168 13.65 3.94 -4.56
N ALA A 169 13.26 4.45 -5.73
CA ALA A 169 14.22 4.93 -6.73
C ALA A 169 15.00 6.14 -6.21
N PHE A 170 14.30 7.05 -5.54
CA PHE A 170 14.92 8.22 -4.93
C PHE A 170 15.92 7.84 -3.83
N GLY A 171 15.50 6.97 -2.92
CA GLY A 171 16.37 6.49 -1.85
C GLY A 171 17.56 5.67 -2.35
N ALA A 172 17.38 4.92 -3.43
CA ALA A 172 18.48 4.22 -4.11
C ALA A 172 19.47 5.21 -4.75
N ALA A 173 18.99 6.26 -5.41
CA ALA A 173 19.84 7.30 -5.98
C ALA A 173 20.66 8.02 -4.90
N VAL A 174 20.06 8.35 -3.76
CA VAL A 174 20.78 8.92 -2.60
C VAL A 174 21.85 7.97 -2.07
N SER A 175 21.59 6.66 -2.09
CA SER A 175 22.62 5.66 -1.73
C SER A 175 23.79 5.65 -2.73
N ALA A 176 23.47 5.78 -4.02
CA ALA A 176 24.47 5.76 -5.09
C ALA A 176 25.42 6.96 -5.05
N GLU A 177 24.94 8.13 -4.62
CA GLU A 177 25.80 9.32 -4.42
C GLU A 177 26.97 9.09 -3.44
N LYS A 178 26.80 8.14 -2.52
CA LYS A 178 27.78 7.78 -1.49
C LYS A 178 28.65 6.57 -1.86
N SER A 179 28.41 6.00 -3.05
CA SER A 179 29.07 4.76 -3.49
C SER A 179 30.13 5.06 -4.54
N GLU A 180 31.19 4.26 -4.57
CA GLU A 180 32.17 4.31 -5.65
C GLU A 180 31.52 3.94 -7.00
N PRO A 181 31.93 4.60 -8.10
CA PRO A 181 31.40 4.28 -9.43
C PRO A 181 31.63 2.82 -9.79
N ALA A 182 30.54 2.09 -10.05
CA ALA A 182 30.63 0.71 -10.46
C ALA A 182 30.76 0.59 -12.00
N ASN A 183 31.72 -0.20 -12.48
CA ASN A 183 31.82 -0.51 -13.88
C ASN A 183 30.91 -1.71 -14.22
N LEU A 184 29.83 -1.45 -14.97
CA LEU A 184 28.86 -2.49 -15.36
C LEU A 184 29.48 -3.67 -16.12
N LYS A 185 30.63 -3.48 -16.76
CA LYS A 185 31.37 -4.59 -17.41
C LYS A 185 31.85 -5.65 -16.42
N ASN A 186 31.96 -5.30 -15.13
CA ASN A 186 32.39 -6.21 -14.07
C ASN A 186 31.21 -6.88 -13.36
N VAL A 187 29.97 -6.53 -13.70
CA VAL A 187 28.76 -7.14 -13.11
C VAL A 187 28.52 -8.48 -13.80
N LYS A 188 28.82 -9.57 -13.10
CA LYS A 188 28.43 -10.92 -13.53
C LYS A 188 26.95 -11.13 -13.18
N LEU A 189 26.10 -11.13 -14.20
CA LEU A 189 24.72 -11.58 -14.04
C LEU A 189 24.73 -13.11 -13.85
N HIS A 190 24.53 -13.58 -12.63
CA HIS A 190 24.20 -14.96 -12.38
C HIS A 190 22.72 -15.17 -12.75
N MET A 191 22.49 -15.54 -14.01
CA MET A 191 21.21 -16.10 -14.40
C MET A 191 21.16 -17.53 -13.85
N GLU A 192 20.43 -17.78 -12.80
CA GLU A 192 20.04 -19.13 -12.43
C GLU A 192 19.20 -19.68 -13.57
N LYS A 193 19.77 -20.66 -14.30
CA LYS A 193 18.96 -21.50 -15.18
C LYS A 193 18.01 -22.27 -14.28
N GLU A 194 16.74 -21.91 -14.26
CA GLU A 194 15.71 -22.82 -13.80
C GLU A 194 15.89 -24.13 -14.57
N ARG A 195 16.22 -25.18 -13.85
CA ARG A 195 16.23 -26.53 -14.38
C ARG A 195 14.78 -26.91 -14.71
N ALA A 196 14.44 -26.81 -15.97
CA ALA A 196 13.33 -27.53 -16.55
C ALA A 196 13.73 -29.02 -16.65
N ASP A 197 13.69 -29.72 -15.52
CA ASP A 197 13.79 -31.18 -15.49
C ASP A 197 13.01 -31.66 -14.28
N SER A 198 11.80 -32.06 -14.50
CA SER A 198 11.13 -33.18 -13.82
C SER A 198 9.65 -33.22 -14.20
N ILE A 199 9.36 -33.94 -15.25
CA ILE A 199 8.11 -34.69 -15.37
C ILE A 199 8.41 -36.12 -14.98
#